data_d3aeaaa0f33b157cad2a35a408b6ab8c
#
_entry.id   d3aeaaa0f33b157cad2a35a408b6ab8c
#
_cell.length_a   1.000
_cell.length_b   1.000
_cell.length_c   1.000
_cell.angle_alpha   90.00
_cell.angle_beta   90.00
_cell.angle_gamma   90.00
#
_symmetry.space_group_name_H-M   'P 1'
#
loop_
_entity.id
_entity.type
_entity.pdbx_description
1 polymer ?
#
loop_
_entity_poly.entity_id
_entity_poly.type
_entity_poly.pdbx_seq_one_letter_code
_entity_poly.pdbx_strand_id
1 'polypeptide(L)'
;MTKLNLTHIEECMDDYDLFLFDLWGVIIEGGETYPGVVEALNKIIAKKEVIFLSNAPRPDFIVARNLRNWGVLDATPPMVITSGDVARQLIVDYRKSSLNDQIPKIFHLGSDRNDDILLEIDYLAINNINEADILLLSVFRDEHEDIHEFDEFLKGKIL
;
A
#
# COMPACT_ATOMS: atom_id res chain seq x y z
N MET A 1 3.02 5.94 32.96
CA MET A 1 3.23 6.29 31.55
C MET A 1 3.64 7.73 31.47
N THR A 2 4.90 7.99 31.16
CA THR A 2 5.42 9.36 30.98
C THR A 2 4.83 9.91 29.69
N LYS A 3 4.08 11.00 29.76
CA LYS A 3 3.57 11.69 28.59
C LYS A 3 4.78 12.29 27.88
N LEU A 4 5.16 11.73 26.72
CA LEU A 4 6.13 12.37 25.84
C LEU A 4 5.48 13.67 25.32
N ASN A 5 6.01 14.80 25.79
CA ASN A 5 5.62 16.13 25.32
C ASN A 5 6.56 16.51 24.18
N LEU A 6 6.47 15.79 23.03
CA LEU A 6 7.21 16.18 21.83
C LEU A 6 6.48 17.35 21.19
N THR A 7 7.14 18.48 21.07
CA THR A 7 6.67 19.66 20.36
C THR A 7 7.07 19.63 18.88
N HIS A 8 8.25 19.10 18.57
CA HIS A 8 8.76 18.95 17.20
C HIS A 8 9.55 17.66 17.04
N ILE A 9 9.41 17.00 15.89
CA ILE A 9 10.16 15.77 15.56
C ILE A 9 11.69 16.02 15.55
N GLU A 10 12.12 17.23 15.25
CA GLU A 10 13.53 17.64 15.26
C GLU A 10 14.18 17.48 16.64
N GLU A 11 13.38 17.52 17.74
CA GLU A 11 13.88 17.36 19.11
C GLU A 11 14.33 15.93 19.43
N CYS A 12 13.78 14.93 18.72
CA CYS A 12 14.14 13.52 18.91
C CYS A 12 14.95 12.94 17.73
N MET A 13 15.26 13.74 16.73
CA MET A 13 15.88 13.23 15.49
C MET A 13 17.24 12.60 15.73
N ASP A 14 18.02 13.10 16.68
CA ASP A 14 19.33 12.56 17.01
C ASP A 14 19.29 11.27 17.85
N ASP A 15 18.14 10.96 18.44
CA ASP A 15 17.95 9.78 19.29
C ASP A 15 17.70 8.48 18.47
N TYR A 16 17.41 8.62 17.17
CA TYR A 16 17.03 7.49 16.29
C TYR A 16 17.81 7.49 15.00
N ASP A 17 18.10 6.30 14.50
CA ASP A 17 18.78 6.10 13.21
C ASP A 17 17.81 5.90 12.06
N LEU A 18 16.64 5.32 12.34
CA LEU A 18 15.59 4.99 11.38
C LEU A 18 14.25 5.57 11.82
N PHE A 19 13.53 6.16 10.87
CA PHE A 19 12.17 6.65 11.04
C PHE A 19 11.19 5.88 10.17
N LEU A 20 10.12 5.39 10.80
CA LEU A 20 9.00 4.75 10.12
C LEU A 20 7.79 5.70 10.16
N PHE A 21 7.30 6.10 8.99
CA PHE A 21 6.15 6.98 8.86
C PHE A 21 4.97 6.26 8.22
N ASP A 22 3.82 6.27 8.86
CA ASP A 22 2.56 6.02 8.19
C ASP A 22 2.20 7.21 7.29
N LEU A 23 1.42 6.97 6.23
CA LEU A 23 1.05 8.02 5.28
C LEU A 23 -0.29 8.67 5.63
N TRP A 24 -1.35 7.88 5.72
CA TRP A 24 -2.69 8.40 5.94
C TRP A 24 -2.92 8.82 7.39
N GLY A 25 -3.38 10.06 7.58
CA GLY A 25 -3.58 10.64 8.92
C GLY A 25 -2.29 11.10 9.62
N VAL A 26 -1.11 10.90 9.00
CA VAL A 26 0.19 11.33 9.53
C VAL A 26 0.86 12.32 8.59
N ILE A 27 0.98 11.98 7.31
CA ILE A 27 1.60 12.82 6.28
C ILE A 27 0.52 13.49 5.42
N ILE A 28 -0.52 12.76 5.08
CA ILE A 28 -1.58 13.16 4.16
C ILE A 28 -2.97 12.92 4.75
N GLU A 29 -3.89 13.79 4.39
CA GLU A 29 -5.32 13.64 4.60
C GLU A 29 -6.09 14.29 3.44
N GLY A 30 -7.14 13.62 2.93
CA GLY A 30 -7.94 14.16 1.83
C GLY A 30 -7.17 14.37 0.52
N GLY A 31 -5.98 13.77 0.36
CA GLY A 31 -5.13 13.93 -0.83
C GLY A 31 -4.12 15.08 -0.73
N GLU A 32 -4.09 15.81 0.37
CA GLU A 32 -3.15 16.91 0.64
C GLU A 32 -2.24 16.58 1.82
N THR A 33 -1.05 17.17 1.84
CA THR A 33 -0.12 17.03 2.97
C THR A 33 -0.45 17.99 4.08
N TYR A 34 -0.22 17.56 5.33
CA TYR A 34 -0.33 18.48 6.46
C TYR A 34 0.71 19.60 6.38
N PRO A 35 0.38 20.83 6.84
CA PRO A 35 1.30 21.96 6.82
C PRO A 35 2.63 21.65 7.53
N GLY A 36 3.75 21.95 6.88
CA GLY A 36 5.09 21.77 7.43
C GLY A 36 5.65 20.35 7.40
N VAL A 37 4.84 19.35 7.07
CA VAL A 37 5.28 17.93 7.04
C VAL A 37 6.32 17.68 5.96
N VAL A 38 6.13 18.25 4.77
CA VAL A 38 7.06 18.04 3.64
C VAL A 38 8.45 18.59 3.97
N GLU A 39 8.53 19.77 4.55
CA GLU A 39 9.78 20.39 4.97
C GLU A 39 10.48 19.56 6.05
N ALA A 40 9.72 19.05 7.02
CA ALA A 40 10.25 18.18 8.07
C ALA A 40 10.79 16.86 7.50
N LEU A 41 10.02 16.21 6.62
CA LEU A 41 10.43 14.97 5.97
C LEU A 41 11.72 15.15 5.16
N ASN A 42 11.81 16.18 4.32
CA ASN A 42 13.01 16.42 3.54
C ASN A 42 14.25 16.67 4.42
N LYS A 43 14.10 17.33 5.58
CA LYS A 43 15.20 17.49 6.55
C LYS A 43 15.62 16.17 7.19
N ILE A 44 14.65 15.28 7.49
CA ILE A 44 14.94 13.97 8.10
C ILE A 44 15.61 13.07 7.09
N ILE A 45 15.07 12.94 5.87
CA ILE A 45 15.61 12.12 4.79
C ILE A 45 17.06 12.49 4.45
N ALA A 46 17.39 13.80 4.53
CA ALA A 46 18.76 14.26 4.28
C ALA A 46 19.81 13.76 5.30
N LYS A 47 19.37 13.22 6.46
CA LYS A 47 20.27 12.89 7.57
C LYS A 47 20.05 11.49 8.14
N LYS A 48 18.90 10.89 7.93
CA LYS A 48 18.45 9.67 8.57
C LYS A 48 17.81 8.73 7.56
N GLU A 49 17.78 7.45 7.89
CA GLU A 49 17.01 6.47 7.14
C GLU A 49 15.51 6.66 7.39
N VAL A 50 14.74 6.60 6.31
CA VAL A 50 13.27 6.78 6.37
C VAL A 50 12.60 5.67 5.58
N ILE A 51 11.58 5.08 6.19
CA ILE A 51 10.66 4.13 5.54
C ILE A 51 9.24 4.65 5.68
N PHE A 52 8.52 4.70 4.58
CA PHE A 52 7.11 5.01 4.54
C PHE A 52 6.30 3.72 4.54
N LEU A 53 5.38 3.59 5.49
CA LEU A 53 4.44 2.48 5.58
C LEU A 53 3.07 2.92 5.07
N SER A 54 2.40 2.08 4.31
CA SER A 54 1.06 2.38 3.85
C SER A 54 0.20 1.13 3.71
N ASN A 55 -1.04 1.21 4.14
CA ASN A 55 -2.06 0.21 3.87
C ASN A 55 -2.68 0.36 2.46
N ALA A 56 -2.15 1.24 1.63
CA ALA A 56 -2.65 1.42 0.28
C ALA A 56 -2.46 0.14 -0.56
N PRO A 57 -3.48 -0.31 -1.30
CA PRO A 57 -3.38 -1.45 -2.22
C PRO A 57 -2.72 -1.01 -3.54
N ARG A 58 -1.51 -0.46 -3.46
CA ARG A 58 -0.77 0.11 -4.59
C ARG A 58 0.70 -0.29 -4.56
N PRO A 59 1.37 -0.40 -5.72
CA PRO A 59 2.82 -0.59 -5.77
C PRO A 59 3.61 0.56 -5.14
N ASP A 60 4.76 0.24 -4.56
CA ASP A 60 5.71 1.17 -3.94
C ASP A 60 6.09 2.34 -4.87
N PHE A 61 6.35 2.06 -6.16
CA PHE A 61 6.74 3.09 -7.13
C PHE A 61 5.63 4.12 -7.40
N ILE A 62 4.36 3.72 -7.30
CA ILE A 62 3.21 4.64 -7.39
C ILE A 62 3.19 5.56 -6.17
N VAL A 63 3.34 4.99 -4.98
CA VAL A 63 3.36 5.76 -3.73
C VAL A 63 4.57 6.69 -3.65
N ALA A 64 5.76 6.21 -4.01
CA ALA A 64 6.96 7.02 -4.08
C ALA A 64 6.82 8.19 -5.08
N ARG A 65 6.19 7.95 -6.23
CA ARG A 65 5.86 9.01 -7.19
C ARG A 65 4.93 10.07 -6.58
N ASN A 66 3.90 9.63 -5.84
CA ASN A 66 2.97 10.54 -5.19
C ASN A 66 3.67 11.38 -4.10
N LEU A 67 4.54 10.76 -3.29
CA LEU A 67 5.36 11.48 -2.31
C LEU A 67 6.20 12.57 -2.96
N ARG A 68 6.85 12.28 -4.11
CA ARG A 68 7.62 13.30 -4.86
C ARG A 68 6.71 14.41 -5.39
N ASN A 69 5.52 14.10 -5.89
CA ASN A 69 4.55 15.08 -6.36
C ASN A 69 4.10 16.02 -5.23
N TRP A 70 4.05 15.54 -3.99
CA TRP A 70 3.78 16.36 -2.80
C TRP A 70 5.00 17.11 -2.27
N GLY A 71 6.17 16.92 -2.89
CA GLY A 71 7.39 17.66 -2.56
C GLY A 71 8.39 16.92 -1.67
N VAL A 72 8.18 15.63 -1.38
CA VAL A 72 9.19 14.77 -0.73
C VAL A 72 10.17 14.30 -1.80
N LEU A 73 11.17 15.13 -2.11
CA LEU A 73 11.97 15.06 -3.34
C LEU A 73 12.78 13.78 -3.49
N ASP A 74 13.34 13.27 -2.40
CA ASP A 74 14.21 12.10 -2.39
C ASP A 74 13.45 10.77 -2.11
N ALA A 75 12.12 10.79 -2.13
CA ALA A 75 11.34 9.57 -1.95
C ALA A 75 11.55 8.61 -3.12
N THR A 76 11.99 7.40 -2.82
CA THR A 76 12.26 6.33 -3.79
C THR A 76 11.46 5.06 -3.45
N PRO A 77 11.19 4.16 -4.42
CA PRO A 77 10.45 2.93 -4.14
C PRO A 77 11.00 2.11 -2.96
N PRO A 78 12.33 1.87 -2.80
CA PRO A 78 12.85 1.12 -1.66
C PRO A 78 12.55 1.73 -0.29
N MET A 79 12.17 3.02 -0.23
CA MET A 79 11.75 3.68 1.01
C MET A 79 10.26 3.45 1.33
N VAL A 80 9.53 2.74 0.50
CA VAL A 80 8.07 2.58 0.64
C VAL A 80 7.72 1.11 0.79
N ILE A 81 6.90 0.80 1.79
CA ILE A 81 6.32 -0.53 2.01
C ILE A 81 4.81 -0.37 2.01
N THR A 82 4.14 -1.09 1.11
CA THR A 82 2.68 -1.05 0.99
C THR A 82 2.04 -2.42 1.19
N SER A 83 0.76 -2.45 1.55
CA SER A 83 0.00 -3.70 1.52
C SER A 83 -0.13 -4.24 0.09
N GLY A 84 -0.13 -3.34 -0.90
CA GLY A 84 -0.13 -3.71 -2.31
C GLY A 84 1.11 -4.50 -2.71
N ASP A 85 2.31 -4.10 -2.28
CA ASP A 85 3.55 -4.82 -2.60
C ASP A 85 3.59 -6.20 -1.97
N VAL A 86 3.09 -6.33 -0.74
CA VAL A 86 2.98 -7.65 -0.09
C VAL A 86 2.06 -8.57 -0.89
N ALA A 87 0.89 -8.08 -1.32
CA ALA A 87 -0.03 -8.85 -2.15
C ALA A 87 0.60 -9.22 -3.51
N ARG A 88 1.29 -8.29 -4.15
CA ARG A 88 2.02 -8.50 -5.41
C ARG A 88 3.08 -9.58 -5.28
N GLN A 89 3.86 -9.53 -4.20
CA GLN A 89 4.88 -10.55 -3.93
C GLN A 89 4.26 -11.94 -3.73
N LEU A 90 3.14 -12.04 -2.99
CA LEU A 90 2.42 -13.29 -2.81
C LEU A 90 1.90 -13.87 -4.15
N ILE A 91 1.42 -13.03 -5.07
CA ILE A 91 1.00 -13.46 -6.41
C ILE A 91 2.19 -14.01 -7.21
N VAL A 92 3.32 -13.32 -7.18
CA VAL A 92 4.56 -13.75 -7.85
C VAL A 92 5.06 -15.08 -7.27
N ASP A 93 5.04 -15.23 -5.96
CA ASP A 93 5.49 -16.44 -5.28
C ASP A 93 4.54 -17.62 -5.52
N TYR A 94 3.21 -17.37 -5.60
CA TYR A 94 2.24 -18.37 -6.01
C TYR A 94 2.56 -18.92 -7.39
N ARG A 95 2.83 -18.06 -8.38
CA ARG A 95 3.22 -18.48 -9.73
C ARG A 95 4.47 -19.34 -9.72
N LYS A 96 5.54 -18.93 -9.02
CA LYS A 96 6.79 -19.68 -8.92
C LYS A 96 6.63 -21.05 -8.26
N SER A 97 5.68 -21.19 -7.35
CA SER A 97 5.39 -22.45 -6.66
C SER A 97 4.52 -23.40 -7.48
N SER A 98 3.88 -22.92 -8.55
CA SER A 98 3.06 -23.74 -9.42
C SER A 98 3.95 -24.68 -10.27
N LEU A 99 3.51 -25.94 -10.42
CA LEU A 99 4.30 -27.00 -11.09
C LEU A 99 4.71 -26.69 -12.53
N ASN A 100 4.08 -25.70 -13.18
CA ASN A 100 4.28 -25.37 -14.59
C ASN A 100 4.55 -23.87 -14.84
N ASP A 101 4.93 -23.09 -13.85
CA ASP A 101 5.03 -21.61 -13.96
C ASP A 101 3.76 -20.99 -14.56
N GLN A 102 2.62 -21.55 -14.20
CA GLN A 102 1.33 -21.24 -14.79
C GLN A 102 0.89 -19.81 -14.39
N ILE A 103 0.48 -19.02 -15.39
CA ILE A 103 -0.04 -17.67 -15.17
C ILE A 103 -1.32 -17.77 -14.32
N PRO A 104 -1.37 -17.14 -13.13
CA PRO A 104 -2.51 -17.26 -12.23
C PRO A 104 -3.76 -16.57 -12.79
N LYS A 105 -4.90 -17.19 -12.58
CA LYS A 105 -6.21 -16.62 -12.82
C LYS A 105 -6.62 -15.81 -11.59
N ILE A 106 -6.78 -14.51 -11.75
CA ILE A 106 -7.13 -13.62 -10.65
C ILE A 106 -8.55 -13.08 -10.83
N PHE A 107 -9.37 -13.26 -9.79
CA PHE A 107 -10.61 -12.53 -9.63
C PHE A 107 -10.32 -11.35 -8.68
N HIS A 108 -10.39 -10.12 -9.21
CA HIS A 108 -10.19 -8.90 -8.42
C HIS A 108 -11.55 -8.34 -7.99
N LEU A 109 -11.78 -8.26 -6.71
CA LEU A 109 -12.94 -7.62 -6.10
C LEU A 109 -12.50 -6.34 -5.41
N GLY A 110 -12.80 -5.21 -6.01
CA GLY A 110 -12.38 -3.90 -5.53
C GLY A 110 -12.74 -2.78 -6.50
N SER A 111 -12.32 -1.57 -6.17
CA SER A 111 -12.51 -0.40 -7.01
C SER A 111 -11.52 -0.38 -8.18
N ASP A 112 -11.96 0.06 -9.36
CA ASP A 112 -11.11 0.31 -10.54
C ASP A 112 -9.92 1.24 -10.22
N ARG A 113 -10.06 2.09 -9.19
CA ARG A 113 -8.97 2.94 -8.68
C ARG A 113 -7.77 2.16 -8.13
N ASN A 114 -7.95 0.87 -7.88
CA ASN A 114 -6.93 -0.01 -7.32
C ASN A 114 -6.38 -1.03 -8.35
N ASP A 115 -6.75 -0.90 -9.62
CA ASP A 115 -6.26 -1.80 -10.67
C ASP A 115 -4.74 -1.71 -10.86
N ASP A 116 -4.14 -0.59 -10.43
CA ASP A 116 -2.69 -0.41 -10.43
C ASP A 116 -1.94 -1.40 -9.51
N ILE A 117 -2.63 -2.09 -8.59
CA ILE A 117 -2.03 -3.17 -7.79
C ILE A 117 -1.50 -4.32 -8.66
N LEU A 118 -2.10 -4.56 -9.82
CA LEU A 118 -1.73 -5.64 -10.74
C LEU A 118 -0.81 -5.18 -11.89
N LEU A 119 -0.37 -3.92 -11.91
CA LEU A 119 0.56 -3.42 -12.91
C LEU A 119 1.85 -4.26 -12.95
N GLU A 120 2.33 -4.58 -14.15
CA GLU A 120 3.57 -5.34 -14.38
C GLU A 120 3.56 -6.77 -13.79
N ILE A 121 2.38 -7.31 -13.45
CA ILE A 121 2.20 -8.71 -13.07
C ILE A 121 1.53 -9.46 -14.22
N ASP A 122 2.10 -10.59 -14.61
CA ASP A 122 1.45 -11.50 -15.58
C ASP A 122 0.33 -12.26 -14.87
N TYR A 123 -0.90 -12.02 -15.27
CA TYR A 123 -2.09 -12.72 -14.77
C TYR A 123 -3.19 -12.80 -15.83
N LEU A 124 -4.14 -13.70 -15.63
CA LEU A 124 -5.38 -13.77 -16.40
C LEU A 124 -6.52 -13.20 -15.54
N ALA A 125 -7.07 -12.08 -15.96
CA ALA A 125 -8.26 -11.51 -15.33
C ALA A 125 -9.47 -12.39 -15.66
N ILE A 126 -10.25 -12.77 -14.66
CA ILE A 126 -11.45 -13.58 -14.82
C ILE A 126 -12.64 -12.94 -14.07
N ASN A 127 -13.85 -13.21 -14.60
CA ASN A 127 -15.09 -12.68 -14.05
C ASN A 127 -15.90 -13.73 -13.27
N ASN A 128 -15.41 -14.96 -13.18
CA ASN A 128 -16.03 -16.04 -12.45
C ASN A 128 -15.14 -16.48 -11.28
N ILE A 129 -15.55 -16.18 -10.08
CA ILE A 129 -14.79 -16.49 -8.86
C ILE A 129 -14.50 -18.00 -8.71
N ASN A 130 -15.35 -18.88 -9.28
CA ASN A 130 -15.16 -20.32 -9.17
C ASN A 130 -14.01 -20.84 -10.08
N GLU A 131 -13.54 -20.02 -11.00
CA GLU A 131 -12.41 -20.33 -11.89
C GLU A 131 -11.11 -19.69 -11.43
N ALA A 132 -11.15 -18.90 -10.35
CA ALA A 132 -10.00 -18.18 -9.83
C ALA A 132 -9.02 -19.10 -9.11
N ASP A 133 -7.74 -18.90 -9.38
CA ASP A 133 -6.65 -19.42 -8.56
C ASP A 133 -6.42 -18.51 -7.34
N ILE A 134 -6.63 -17.20 -7.54
CA ILE A 134 -6.44 -16.17 -6.51
C ILE A 134 -7.67 -15.25 -6.47
N LEU A 135 -8.19 -15.00 -5.27
CA LEU A 135 -9.15 -13.95 -4.98
C LEU A 135 -8.39 -12.75 -4.38
N LEU A 136 -8.29 -11.67 -5.14
CA LEU A 136 -7.70 -10.43 -4.68
C LEU A 136 -8.80 -9.49 -4.20
N LEU A 137 -8.79 -9.18 -2.91
CA LEU A 137 -9.70 -8.22 -2.31
C LEU A 137 -8.95 -6.91 -2.06
N SER A 138 -9.44 -5.80 -2.62
CA SER A 138 -8.97 -4.46 -2.30
C SER A 138 -10.04 -3.67 -1.56
N VAL A 139 -9.78 -2.37 -1.30
CA VAL A 139 -10.77 -1.52 -0.62
C VAL A 139 -12.08 -1.43 -1.41
N PHE A 140 -13.15 -1.06 -0.72
CA PHE A 140 -14.49 -0.89 -1.30
C PHE A 140 -14.47 -0.07 -2.59
N ARG A 141 -15.32 -0.46 -3.54
CA ARG A 141 -15.50 0.25 -4.81
C ARG A 141 -16.15 1.61 -4.58
N ASP A 142 -17.15 1.68 -3.69
CA ASP A 142 -17.89 2.88 -3.34
C ASP A 142 -18.24 2.88 -1.84
N GLU A 143 -18.30 4.05 -1.20
CA GLU A 143 -18.71 4.20 0.20
C GLU A 143 -20.18 3.83 0.46
N HIS A 144 -20.99 3.71 -0.59
CA HIS A 144 -22.39 3.29 -0.54
C HIS A 144 -22.58 1.80 -0.86
N GLU A 145 -21.51 1.04 -1.08
CA GLU A 145 -21.60 -0.39 -1.35
C GLU A 145 -22.15 -1.14 -0.15
N ASP A 146 -23.11 -2.01 -0.40
CA ASP A 146 -23.55 -2.96 0.60
C ASP A 146 -22.48 -4.04 0.77
N ILE A 147 -21.82 -4.05 1.93
CA ILE A 147 -20.80 -5.06 2.27
C ILE A 147 -21.35 -6.48 2.22
N HIS A 148 -22.68 -6.66 2.40
CA HIS A 148 -23.36 -7.95 2.34
C HIS A 148 -23.52 -8.49 0.91
N GLU A 149 -23.32 -7.65 -0.12
CA GLU A 149 -23.30 -8.11 -1.51
C GLU A 149 -22.24 -9.20 -1.73
N PHE A 150 -21.16 -9.18 -0.95
CA PHE A 150 -20.06 -10.14 -1.06
C PHE A 150 -20.26 -11.41 -0.23
N ASP A 151 -21.22 -11.44 0.69
CA ASP A 151 -21.44 -12.60 1.57
C ASP A 151 -21.72 -13.86 0.78
N GLU A 152 -22.49 -13.79 -0.30
CA GLU A 152 -22.80 -14.93 -1.15
C GLU A 152 -21.55 -15.43 -1.93
N PHE A 153 -20.69 -14.52 -2.34
CA PHE A 153 -19.44 -14.88 -3.03
C PHE A 153 -18.41 -15.52 -2.10
N LEU A 154 -18.39 -15.10 -0.85
CA LEU A 154 -17.42 -15.54 0.16
C LEU A 154 -17.88 -16.79 0.92
N LYS A 155 -19.18 -17.10 0.91
CA LYS A 155 -19.71 -18.34 1.54
C LYS A 155 -19.01 -19.58 1.00
N GLY A 156 -18.33 -20.30 1.88
CA GLY A 156 -17.64 -21.55 1.55
C GLY A 156 -16.28 -21.38 0.85
N LYS A 157 -15.76 -20.16 0.74
CA LYS A 157 -14.43 -19.88 0.17
C LYS A 157 -13.40 -19.48 1.23
N ILE A 158 -13.86 -19.04 2.40
CA ILE A 158 -13.00 -18.74 3.55
C ILE A 158 -13.03 -19.95 4.48
N LEU A 159 -11.91 -20.64 4.58
CA LEU A 159 -11.64 -21.68 5.59
C LEU A 159 -11.06 -21.05 6.84
#